data_c9e71b889c2329b0503027e85ddb09ce
#
_entry.id   c9e71b889c2329b0503027e85ddb09ce
#
_cell.length_a   1.000
_cell.length_b   1.000
_cell.length_c   1.000
_cell.angle_alpha   90.00
_cell.angle_beta   90.00
_cell.angle_gamma   90.00
#
_symmetry.space_group_name_H-M   'P 1'
#
loop_
_entity.id
_entity.type
_entity.pdbx_description
1 polymer ?
#
loop_
_entity_poly.entity_id
_entity_poly.type
_entity_poly.pdbx_seq_one_letter_code
_entity_poly.pdbx_strand_id
1 'polypeptide(L)'
;MLVVLVAVGASVRAPVKDWWLAREACGGELPGDDLKTVRTDVRLGSEKESFDGELGSYHCVLTSDLGKVVVAVDTYPAGSERDEELAFAARSYAPHAVLPGGLPGFEDEHSRVLLMPECPRGGKGSSGKPRRLLVGTWAYFAESREEKAAMLRLAVRMTNVVTGKLGCGGEPLPAPEDGAVPDTGTYVPRAEAKGTACEALATTRVPAEGRDGKVRIAVADGGIVGRCTLHAPGEGSDGEGSDGAKPGRPLVELTSWRGDWGTASRETGSGTDPLSGASSTREPVLTDSLAWAAATCGGEDVGFAAHWGEDYSYRKAGKPSTTPTDPPTDPPTDPPTGPPTAAERNERRALLGEYVTAFAKDQVRRGACTGLRLPTHP
;
A
#
# COMPACT_ATOMS: atom_id res chain seq x y z
N MET A 1 -28.28 50.09 9.34
CA MET A 1 -26.80 50.09 9.19
C MET A 1 -26.07 49.00 9.99
N LEU A 2 -26.54 48.64 11.18
CA LEU A 2 -25.89 47.61 12.03
C LEU A 2 -25.91 46.17 11.42
N VAL A 3 -26.98 45.79 10.71
CA VAL A 3 -27.14 44.44 10.11
C VAL A 3 -26.16 44.21 8.95
N VAL A 4 -25.84 45.24 8.19
CA VAL A 4 -24.88 45.17 7.07
C VAL A 4 -23.45 44.97 7.56
N LEU A 5 -23.09 45.60 8.67
CA LEU A 5 -21.75 45.47 9.27
C LEU A 5 -21.51 44.05 9.85
N VAL A 6 -22.53 43.38 10.40
CA VAL A 6 -22.42 41.99 10.89
C VAL A 6 -22.27 41.01 9.75
N ALA A 7 -23.01 41.20 8.64
CA ALA A 7 -22.89 40.32 7.47
C ALA A 7 -21.53 40.45 6.76
N VAL A 8 -20.98 41.64 6.66
CA VAL A 8 -19.64 41.88 6.09
C VAL A 8 -18.56 41.29 7.01
N GLY A 9 -18.71 41.42 8.34
CA GLY A 9 -17.78 40.86 9.29
C GLY A 9 -17.72 39.31 9.27
N ALA A 10 -18.85 38.64 9.06
CA ALA A 10 -18.92 37.21 8.91
C ALA A 10 -18.29 36.69 7.60
N SER A 11 -18.49 37.44 6.51
CA SER A 11 -17.95 37.09 5.19
C SER A 11 -16.42 37.23 5.08
N VAL A 12 -15.83 38.15 5.89
CA VAL A 12 -14.36 38.35 5.90
C VAL A 12 -13.65 37.39 6.89
N ARG A 13 -14.33 36.97 7.93
CA ARG A 13 -13.71 36.07 8.95
C ARG A 13 -13.34 34.70 8.38
N ALA A 14 -14.14 34.14 7.51
CA ALA A 14 -13.91 32.81 6.95
C ALA A 14 -12.63 32.73 6.07
N PRO A 15 -12.41 33.60 5.08
CA PRO A 15 -11.18 33.58 4.28
C PRO A 15 -9.92 33.92 5.09
N VAL A 16 -10.00 34.76 6.12
CA VAL A 16 -8.87 35.06 7.00
C VAL A 16 -8.49 33.85 7.86
N LYS A 17 -9.48 33.15 8.43
CA LYS A 17 -9.24 31.89 9.16
C LYS A 17 -8.63 30.83 8.27
N ASP A 18 -9.15 30.68 7.06
CA ASP A 18 -8.69 29.71 6.07
C ASP A 18 -7.23 29.97 5.66
N TRP A 19 -6.90 31.25 5.40
CA TRP A 19 -5.53 31.67 5.11
C TRP A 19 -4.57 31.42 6.29
N TRP A 20 -5.01 31.72 7.50
CA TRP A 20 -4.21 31.53 8.71
C TRP A 20 -3.94 30.03 8.95
N LEU A 21 -4.97 29.18 8.90
CA LEU A 21 -4.82 27.74 9.03
C LEU A 21 -3.91 27.14 7.95
N ALA A 22 -4.03 27.58 6.69
CA ALA A 22 -3.16 27.12 5.62
C ALA A 22 -1.69 27.47 5.85
N ARG A 23 -1.41 28.55 6.59
CA ARG A 23 -0.06 29.02 6.88
C ARG A 23 0.55 28.42 8.14
N GLU A 24 -0.24 28.17 9.16
CA GLU A 24 0.24 27.76 10.48
C GLU A 24 0.12 26.25 10.70
N ALA A 25 -0.69 25.57 9.89
CA ALA A 25 -0.94 24.14 10.06
C ALA A 25 0.34 23.29 9.98
N CYS A 26 0.41 22.29 10.85
CA CYS A 26 1.56 21.40 11.00
C CYS A 26 2.87 22.17 11.31
N GLY A 27 2.77 23.20 12.14
CA GLY A 27 3.90 24.05 12.50
C GLY A 27 4.37 24.98 11.39
N GLY A 28 3.51 25.29 10.43
CA GLY A 28 3.82 26.16 9.28
C GLY A 28 4.66 25.48 8.18
N GLU A 29 4.76 24.15 8.22
CA GLU A 29 5.65 23.39 7.34
C GLU A 29 4.96 22.85 6.09
N LEU A 30 3.62 22.95 5.98
CA LEU A 30 2.90 22.53 4.80
C LEU A 30 3.18 23.48 3.63
N PRO A 31 3.63 22.98 2.46
CA PRO A 31 3.82 23.81 1.27
C PRO A 31 2.48 24.40 0.81
N GLY A 32 2.36 25.73 0.82
CA GLY A 32 1.10 26.41 0.56
C GLY A 32 0.49 26.12 -0.82
N ASP A 33 1.31 26.02 -1.85
CA ASP A 33 0.85 25.72 -3.22
C ASP A 33 0.38 24.26 -3.34
N ASP A 34 1.12 23.30 -2.77
CA ASP A 34 0.73 21.90 -2.78
C ASP A 34 -0.54 21.68 -1.94
N LEU A 35 -0.63 22.32 -0.76
CA LEU A 35 -1.83 22.27 0.06
C LEU A 35 -3.05 22.85 -0.68
N LYS A 36 -2.87 23.95 -1.41
CA LYS A 36 -3.93 24.55 -2.22
C LYS A 36 -4.40 23.58 -3.31
N THR A 37 -3.48 22.90 -3.97
CA THR A 37 -3.80 21.91 -5.01
C THR A 37 -4.55 20.71 -4.42
N VAL A 38 -4.08 20.14 -3.31
CA VAL A 38 -4.69 18.95 -2.70
C VAL A 38 -6.07 19.23 -2.11
N ARG A 39 -6.31 20.42 -1.55
CA ARG A 39 -7.60 20.76 -0.92
C ARG A 39 -8.68 21.19 -1.91
N THR A 40 -8.30 21.50 -3.16
CA THR A 40 -9.19 22.08 -4.15
C THR A 40 -10.00 23.27 -3.53
N ASP A 41 -11.28 23.41 -3.73
CA ASP A 41 -12.11 24.51 -3.19
C ASP A 41 -12.62 24.29 -1.76
N VAL A 42 -11.99 23.38 -0.99
CA VAL A 42 -12.42 23.03 0.36
C VAL A 42 -11.92 24.06 1.37
N ARG A 43 -12.82 24.54 2.23
CA ARG A 43 -12.49 25.43 3.35
C ARG A 43 -11.86 24.67 4.50
N LEU A 44 -10.87 25.31 5.16
CA LEU A 44 -10.20 24.75 6.32
C LEU A 44 -11.02 25.02 7.58
N GLY A 45 -11.15 23.98 8.42
CA GLY A 45 -11.93 24.02 9.64
C GLY A 45 -11.09 24.10 10.90
N SER A 46 -10.21 23.15 11.10
CA SER A 46 -9.36 23.06 12.28
C SER A 46 -8.06 22.31 11.99
N GLU A 47 -7.11 22.49 12.88
CA GLU A 47 -5.84 21.78 12.88
C GLU A 47 -5.61 21.19 14.27
N LYS A 48 -4.94 20.04 14.30
CA LYS A 48 -4.47 19.40 15.51
C LYS A 48 -3.05 18.89 15.27
N GLU A 49 -2.09 19.38 16.04
CA GLU A 49 -0.71 18.90 16.01
C GLU A 49 -0.32 18.35 17.39
N SER A 50 0.45 17.28 17.40
CA SER A 50 1.13 16.77 18.58
C SER A 50 2.52 16.27 18.19
N PHE A 51 3.48 16.49 19.08
CA PHE A 51 4.87 16.08 18.90
C PHE A 51 5.42 15.53 20.22
N ASP A 52 5.98 14.34 20.17
CA ASP A 52 6.71 13.72 21.26
C ASP A 52 8.09 13.29 20.78
N GLY A 53 9.10 14.08 21.11
CA GLY A 53 10.48 13.84 20.70
C GLY A 53 11.12 12.63 21.39
N GLU A 54 10.66 12.24 22.59
CA GLU A 54 11.18 11.08 23.32
C GLU A 54 10.68 9.77 22.72
N LEU A 55 9.39 9.72 22.36
CA LEU A 55 8.78 8.56 21.70
C LEU A 55 9.05 8.52 20.21
N GLY A 56 9.51 9.62 19.62
CA GLY A 56 9.72 9.72 18.16
C GLY A 56 8.41 9.80 17.39
N SER A 57 7.33 10.28 18.02
CA SER A 57 6.02 10.39 17.39
C SER A 57 5.71 11.83 16.97
N TYR A 58 5.07 11.96 15.82
CA TYR A 58 4.52 13.20 15.32
C TYR A 58 3.16 12.91 14.68
N HIS A 59 2.20 13.74 14.99
CA HIS A 59 0.87 13.65 14.42
C HIS A 59 0.39 15.05 14.08
N CYS A 60 -0.04 15.24 12.83
CA CYS A 60 -0.70 16.48 12.43
C CYS A 60 -1.89 16.17 11.54
N VAL A 61 -3.04 16.74 11.85
CA VAL A 61 -4.26 16.61 11.03
C VAL A 61 -4.84 17.98 10.78
N LEU A 62 -4.99 18.32 9.51
CA LEU A 62 -5.73 19.48 9.02
C LEU A 62 -7.07 19.02 8.48
N THR A 63 -8.16 19.57 9.00
CA THR A 63 -9.52 19.22 8.59
C THR A 63 -10.21 20.35 7.85
N SER A 64 -11.21 19.99 7.05
CA SER A 64 -12.14 20.94 6.45
C SER A 64 -13.12 21.48 7.50
N ASP A 65 -13.88 22.51 7.13
CA ASP A 65 -15.01 23.04 7.90
C ASP A 65 -16.16 22.02 8.09
N LEU A 66 -16.19 20.97 7.26
CA LEU A 66 -17.09 19.82 7.37
C LEU A 66 -16.48 18.67 8.18
N GLY A 67 -15.32 18.85 8.80
CA GLY A 67 -14.63 17.83 9.61
C GLY A 67 -13.97 16.70 8.81
N LYS A 68 -13.89 16.80 7.48
CA LYS A 68 -13.14 15.82 6.67
C LYS A 68 -11.65 16.12 6.72
N VAL A 69 -10.83 15.09 6.73
CA VAL A 69 -9.37 15.26 6.69
C VAL A 69 -8.95 15.84 5.35
N VAL A 70 -8.27 16.97 5.38
CA VAL A 70 -7.63 17.57 4.20
C VAL A 70 -6.24 17.00 4.00
N VAL A 71 -5.43 16.99 5.07
CA VAL A 71 -4.11 16.35 5.12
C VAL A 71 -3.93 15.76 6.51
N ALA A 72 -3.39 14.56 6.58
CA ALA A 72 -2.90 13.99 7.83
C ALA A 72 -1.47 13.48 7.63
N VAL A 73 -0.64 13.66 8.65
CA VAL A 73 0.73 13.18 8.74
C VAL A 73 0.91 12.47 10.06
N ASP A 74 1.25 11.19 10.01
CA ASP A 74 1.47 10.34 11.17
C ASP A 74 2.87 9.73 11.12
N THR A 75 3.52 9.62 12.27
CA THR A 75 4.79 8.92 12.38
C THR A 75 4.73 7.82 13.40
N TYR A 76 5.36 6.73 13.06
CA TYR A 76 5.45 5.55 13.91
C TYR A 76 6.93 5.23 14.13
N PRO A 77 7.43 5.37 15.35
CA PRO A 77 8.80 5.04 15.68
C PRO A 77 9.05 3.53 15.55
N ALA A 78 10.31 3.15 15.37
CA ALA A 78 10.67 1.75 15.32
C ALA A 78 10.25 1.01 16.61
N GLY A 79 9.43 -0.01 16.48
CA GLY A 79 8.89 -0.78 17.61
C GLY A 79 7.51 -1.36 17.27
N SER A 80 6.79 -1.80 18.30
CA SER A 80 5.49 -2.46 18.12
C SER A 80 4.47 -1.62 17.37
N GLU A 81 4.37 -0.33 17.65
CA GLU A 81 3.41 0.57 16.99
C GLU A 81 3.66 0.67 15.47
N ARG A 82 4.94 0.80 15.07
CA ARG A 82 5.30 0.78 13.65
C ARG A 82 4.96 -0.56 13.00
N ASP A 83 5.29 -1.64 13.68
CA ASP A 83 5.10 -2.98 13.14
C ASP A 83 3.60 -3.31 13.07
N GLU A 84 2.78 -2.84 14.01
CA GLU A 84 1.32 -2.92 13.97
C GLU A 84 0.73 -2.08 12.82
N GLU A 85 1.24 -0.86 12.61
CA GLU A 85 0.78 -0.01 11.52
C GLU A 85 1.16 -0.60 10.14
N LEU A 86 2.37 -1.15 10.01
CA LEU A 86 2.78 -1.87 8.81
C LEU A 86 1.92 -3.11 8.56
N ALA A 87 1.59 -3.86 9.60
CA ALA A 87 0.70 -4.99 9.51
C ALA A 87 -0.72 -4.57 9.11
N PHE A 88 -1.21 -3.46 9.66
CA PHE A 88 -2.49 -2.87 9.31
C PHE A 88 -2.50 -2.39 7.85
N ALA A 89 -1.49 -1.64 7.43
CA ALA A 89 -1.34 -1.17 6.07
C ALA A 89 -1.32 -2.33 5.07
N ALA A 90 -0.61 -3.40 5.41
CA ALA A 90 -0.53 -4.57 4.57
C ALA A 90 -1.85 -5.36 4.48
N ARG A 91 -2.71 -5.35 5.51
CA ARG A 91 -4.03 -6.04 5.52
C ARG A 91 -5.13 -5.23 4.85
N SER A 92 -5.16 -3.93 5.14
CA SER A 92 -6.28 -3.06 4.78
C SER A 92 -5.92 -2.09 3.65
N TYR A 93 -4.62 -1.87 3.42
CA TYR A 93 -4.09 -0.89 2.48
C TYR A 93 -2.89 -1.50 1.76
N ALA A 94 -3.12 -2.59 1.03
CA ALA A 94 -2.07 -3.23 0.24
C ALA A 94 -1.33 -2.22 -0.64
N PRO A 95 -0.02 -2.40 -0.89
CA PRO A 95 0.72 -1.51 -1.78
C PRO A 95 0.02 -1.43 -3.14
N HIS A 96 -0.40 -0.23 -3.51
CA HIS A 96 -1.12 0.00 -4.77
C HIS A 96 -0.22 0.56 -5.85
N ALA A 97 0.71 1.44 -5.48
CA ALA A 97 1.61 2.09 -6.42
C ALA A 97 3.03 2.17 -5.86
N VAL A 98 4.02 2.08 -6.75
CA VAL A 98 5.41 2.32 -6.42
C VAL A 98 5.73 3.81 -6.51
N LEU A 99 6.61 4.30 -5.63
CA LEU A 99 6.98 5.70 -5.63
C LEU A 99 8.10 5.96 -6.64
N PRO A 100 8.07 7.11 -7.35
CA PRO A 100 9.09 7.48 -8.32
C PRO A 100 10.41 7.88 -7.62
N GLY A 101 11.49 7.95 -8.41
CA GLY A 101 12.78 8.47 -7.96
C GLY A 101 13.48 7.66 -6.87
N GLY A 102 13.12 6.38 -6.70
CA GLY A 102 13.72 5.54 -5.65
C GLY A 102 13.33 5.94 -4.24
N LEU A 103 12.25 6.70 -4.05
CA LEU A 103 11.72 7.05 -2.73
C LEU A 103 11.42 5.78 -1.92
N PRO A 104 11.83 5.73 -0.64
CA PRO A 104 11.73 4.53 0.18
C PRO A 104 10.30 4.34 0.70
N GLY A 105 9.39 3.85 -0.13
CA GLY A 105 7.99 3.67 0.27
C GLY A 105 7.07 3.22 -0.84
N PHE A 106 5.78 3.37 -0.61
CA PHE A 106 4.71 3.05 -1.56
C PHE A 106 3.47 3.92 -1.30
N GLU A 107 2.55 3.97 -2.27
CA GLU A 107 1.19 4.45 -2.06
C GLU A 107 0.26 3.26 -1.91
N ASP A 108 -0.66 3.31 -0.94
CA ASP A 108 -1.69 2.28 -0.74
C ASP A 108 -2.95 2.51 -1.60
N GLU A 109 -3.93 1.63 -1.50
CA GLU A 109 -5.19 1.71 -2.26
C GLU A 109 -6.05 2.94 -1.93
N HIS A 110 -5.79 3.60 -0.80
CA HIS A 110 -6.49 4.80 -0.35
C HIS A 110 -5.68 6.08 -0.62
N SER A 111 -4.68 6.00 -1.50
CA SER A 111 -3.79 7.12 -1.83
C SER A 111 -3.00 7.66 -0.63
N ARG A 112 -2.76 6.82 0.39
CA ARG A 112 -1.86 7.13 1.49
C ARG A 112 -0.42 6.85 1.06
N VAL A 113 0.43 7.85 1.13
CA VAL A 113 1.87 7.71 0.86
C VAL A 113 2.56 7.31 2.15
N LEU A 114 3.19 6.14 2.13
CA LEU A 114 3.96 5.57 3.24
C LEU A 114 5.44 5.66 2.89
N LEU A 115 6.22 6.42 3.67
CA LEU A 115 7.66 6.60 3.50
C LEU A 115 8.41 6.06 4.72
N MET A 116 9.58 5.46 4.48
CA MET A 116 10.41 4.89 5.54
C MET A 116 11.86 5.42 5.45
N PRO A 117 12.08 6.70 5.83
CA PRO A 117 13.41 7.30 5.86
C PRO A 117 14.29 6.66 6.93
N GLU A 118 15.58 6.68 6.70
CA GLU A 118 16.55 6.26 7.72
C GLU A 118 16.64 7.26 8.87
N CYS A 119 16.74 6.72 10.08
CA CYS A 119 16.91 7.49 11.31
C CYS A 119 18.16 7.01 12.08
N PRO A 120 19.38 7.30 11.60
CA PRO A 120 20.62 6.77 12.18
C PRO A 120 20.80 7.09 13.65
N ARG A 121 20.41 8.29 14.09
CA ARG A 121 20.50 8.69 15.50
C ARG A 121 19.47 7.98 16.39
N GLY A 122 18.42 7.40 15.81
CA GLY A 122 17.49 6.53 16.52
C GLY A 122 18.07 5.18 16.91
N GLY A 123 19.36 4.95 16.64
CA GLY A 123 20.07 3.71 16.94
C GLY A 123 20.02 2.70 15.78
N LYS A 124 20.48 1.48 16.09
CA LYS A 124 20.51 0.37 15.12
C LYS A 124 19.35 -0.59 15.36
N GLY A 125 18.78 -1.08 14.27
CA GLY A 125 17.82 -2.19 14.30
C GLY A 125 18.49 -3.54 14.55
N SER A 126 17.70 -4.59 14.58
CA SER A 126 18.18 -5.98 14.78
C SER A 126 19.17 -6.46 13.70
N SER A 127 19.10 -5.88 12.51
CA SER A 127 20.02 -6.13 11.38
C SER A 127 21.36 -5.40 11.50
N GLY A 128 21.57 -4.56 12.53
CA GLY A 128 22.76 -3.71 12.67
C GLY A 128 22.73 -2.45 11.81
N LYS A 129 21.72 -2.26 10.97
CA LYS A 129 21.49 -1.06 10.14
C LYS A 129 20.81 0.05 10.93
N PRO A 130 20.87 1.32 10.45
CA PRO A 130 20.11 2.41 11.04
C PRO A 130 18.63 2.04 11.17
N ARG A 131 18.00 2.48 12.25
CA ARG A 131 16.55 2.37 12.38
C ARG A 131 15.87 3.23 11.33
N ARG A 132 14.68 2.84 10.94
CA ARG A 132 13.82 3.60 10.02
C ARG A 132 12.57 4.06 10.76
N LEU A 133 12.15 5.27 10.41
CA LEU A 133 10.89 5.85 10.87
C LEU A 133 9.84 5.59 9.79
N LEU A 134 8.65 5.15 10.17
CA LEU A 134 7.52 5.11 9.24
C LEU A 134 6.78 6.44 9.28
N VAL A 135 6.61 7.09 8.15
CA VAL A 135 5.82 8.31 7.99
C VAL A 135 4.69 8.05 7.01
N GLY A 136 3.47 8.12 7.50
CA GLY A 136 2.26 8.03 6.69
C GLY A 136 1.71 9.43 6.41
N THR A 137 1.43 9.74 5.16
CA THR A 137 0.78 11.00 4.75
C THR A 137 -0.39 10.68 3.83
N TRP A 138 -1.55 11.26 4.07
CA TRP A 138 -2.71 11.06 3.22
C TRP A 138 -3.57 12.31 3.12
N ALA A 139 -4.35 12.40 2.03
CA ALA A 139 -5.30 13.46 1.78
C ALA A 139 -6.57 12.86 1.18
N TYR A 140 -7.72 13.27 1.72
CA TYR A 140 -9.01 12.73 1.29
C TYR A 140 -9.39 13.11 -0.14
N PHE A 141 -8.85 14.24 -0.64
CA PHE A 141 -9.29 14.87 -1.89
C PHE A 141 -8.31 14.68 -3.06
N ALA A 142 -7.20 13.97 -2.89
CA ALA A 142 -6.18 13.79 -3.93
C ALA A 142 -6.58 12.69 -4.95
N GLU A 143 -7.40 13.02 -5.93
CA GLU A 143 -7.91 12.07 -6.93
C GLU A 143 -7.25 12.28 -8.30
N SER A 144 -7.09 13.53 -8.74
CA SER A 144 -6.47 13.86 -10.03
C SER A 144 -4.96 13.64 -10.03
N ARG A 145 -4.37 13.55 -11.22
CA ARG A 145 -2.91 13.42 -11.37
C ARG A 145 -2.16 14.59 -10.73
N GLU A 146 -2.68 15.81 -10.87
CA GLU A 146 -2.07 17.02 -10.31
C GLU A 146 -2.12 17.00 -8.78
N GLU A 147 -3.25 16.61 -8.19
CA GLU A 147 -3.42 16.47 -6.75
C GLU A 147 -2.54 15.36 -6.18
N LYS A 148 -2.39 14.23 -6.88
CA LYS A 148 -1.48 13.15 -6.50
C LYS A 148 -0.01 13.57 -6.54
N ALA A 149 0.38 14.38 -7.54
CA ALA A 149 1.73 14.93 -7.60
C ALA A 149 1.99 15.92 -6.44
N ALA A 150 1.03 16.79 -6.14
CA ALA A 150 1.10 17.69 -5.00
C ALA A 150 1.16 16.93 -3.67
N MET A 151 0.34 15.88 -3.53
CA MET A 151 0.34 15.01 -2.37
C MET A 151 1.69 14.31 -2.16
N LEU A 152 2.32 13.82 -3.21
CA LEU A 152 3.64 13.18 -3.13
C LEU A 152 4.71 14.19 -2.67
N ARG A 153 4.73 15.42 -3.23
CA ARG A 153 5.67 16.47 -2.80
C ARG A 153 5.44 16.84 -1.34
N LEU A 154 4.18 16.96 -0.93
CA LEU A 154 3.79 17.24 0.46
C LEU A 154 4.26 16.11 1.39
N ALA A 155 4.07 14.85 1.02
CA ALA A 155 4.51 13.70 1.81
C ALA A 155 6.03 13.68 2.00
N VAL A 156 6.80 13.91 0.93
CA VAL A 156 8.27 13.98 1.01
C VAL A 156 8.72 15.17 1.86
N ARG A 157 8.13 16.34 1.67
CA ARG A 157 8.44 17.53 2.47
C ARG A 157 8.18 17.29 3.94
N MET A 158 6.99 16.79 4.30
CA MET A 158 6.63 16.53 5.68
C MET A 158 7.48 15.44 6.30
N THR A 159 7.86 14.40 5.56
CA THR A 159 8.81 13.39 6.02
C THR A 159 10.15 14.01 6.39
N ASN A 160 10.69 14.91 5.55
CA ASN A 160 11.96 15.60 5.82
C ASN A 160 11.85 16.53 7.05
N VAL A 161 10.74 17.24 7.20
CA VAL A 161 10.47 18.10 8.37
C VAL A 161 10.43 17.27 9.64
N VAL A 162 9.68 16.19 9.64
CA VAL A 162 9.52 15.33 10.82
C VAL A 162 10.82 14.65 11.20
N THR A 163 11.57 14.09 10.24
CA THR A 163 12.88 13.50 10.53
C THR A 163 13.88 14.52 11.07
N GLY A 164 13.78 15.78 10.61
CA GLY A 164 14.55 16.90 11.14
C GLY A 164 14.16 17.21 12.59
N LYS A 165 12.86 17.39 12.89
CA LYS A 165 12.32 17.65 14.25
C LYS A 165 12.68 16.53 15.22
N LEU A 166 12.63 15.28 14.78
CA LEU A 166 13.00 14.10 15.59
C LEU A 166 14.52 13.89 15.68
N GLY A 167 15.32 14.70 15.01
CA GLY A 167 16.79 14.61 15.07
C GLY A 167 17.34 13.31 14.48
N CYS A 168 16.67 12.71 13.50
CA CYS A 168 17.06 11.43 12.88
C CYS A 168 18.50 11.42 12.34
N GLY A 169 18.98 12.53 11.76
CA GLY A 169 20.35 12.68 11.27
C GLY A 169 20.63 11.89 9.99
N GLY A 170 19.61 11.39 9.32
CA GLY A 170 19.70 10.83 7.96
C GLY A 170 19.72 11.92 6.88
N GLU A 171 20.03 11.54 5.65
CA GLU A 171 19.92 12.44 4.51
C GLU A 171 18.43 12.71 4.22
N PRO A 172 18.06 13.96 3.91
CA PRO A 172 16.70 14.28 3.47
C PRO A 172 16.35 13.51 2.19
N LEU A 173 15.10 13.07 2.10
CA LEU A 173 14.60 12.47 0.87
C LEU A 173 14.63 13.50 -0.27
N PRO A 174 15.01 13.08 -1.49
CA PRO A 174 15.02 13.98 -2.64
C PRO A 174 13.59 14.45 -2.96
N ALA A 175 13.48 15.69 -3.39
CA ALA A 175 12.20 16.20 -3.88
C ALA A 175 11.79 15.43 -5.14
N PRO A 176 10.52 15.02 -5.27
CA PRO A 176 10.02 14.41 -6.50
C PRO A 176 10.17 15.38 -7.68
N GLU A 177 10.40 14.84 -8.87
CA GLU A 177 10.37 15.63 -10.10
C GLU A 177 8.98 16.25 -10.32
N ASP A 178 8.95 17.37 -11.05
CA ASP A 178 7.69 18.04 -11.36
C ASP A 178 6.72 17.13 -12.12
N GLY A 179 5.50 17.02 -11.61
CA GLY A 179 4.47 16.15 -12.17
C GLY A 179 4.67 14.64 -11.92
N ALA A 180 5.69 14.26 -11.16
CA ALA A 180 5.88 12.87 -10.74
C ALA A 180 4.73 12.43 -9.84
N VAL A 181 4.17 11.25 -10.12
CA VAL A 181 3.10 10.62 -9.34
C VAL A 181 3.48 9.19 -9.02
N PRO A 182 2.90 8.59 -7.97
CA PRO A 182 3.02 7.16 -7.74
C PRO A 182 2.58 6.36 -8.98
N ASP A 183 3.36 5.34 -9.32
CA ASP A 183 3.08 4.49 -10.48
C ASP A 183 2.23 3.30 -10.05
N THR A 184 0.97 3.30 -10.46
CA THR A 184 0.03 2.20 -10.19
C THR A 184 0.32 0.95 -11.02
N GLY A 185 1.31 1.00 -11.90
CA GLY A 185 1.68 -0.09 -12.79
C GLY A 185 0.82 -0.18 -14.05
N THR A 186 1.21 -1.09 -14.92
CA THR A 186 0.55 -1.34 -16.20
C THR A 186 -0.14 -2.70 -16.21
N TYR A 187 -1.25 -2.79 -16.93
CA TYR A 187 -1.95 -4.04 -17.18
C TYR A 187 -1.49 -4.60 -18.54
N VAL A 188 -1.00 -5.81 -18.53
CA VAL A 188 -0.63 -6.54 -19.75
C VAL A 188 -1.39 -7.86 -19.83
N PRO A 189 -1.66 -8.40 -21.03
CA PRO A 189 -2.10 -9.79 -21.18
C PRO A 189 -1.15 -10.73 -20.43
N ARG A 190 -1.68 -11.76 -19.79
CA ARG A 190 -0.86 -12.67 -18.97
C ARG A 190 0.37 -13.19 -19.70
N ALA A 191 0.26 -13.54 -20.98
CA ALA A 191 1.38 -14.05 -21.77
C ALA A 191 2.52 -13.04 -21.94
N GLU A 192 2.21 -11.75 -21.98
CA GLU A 192 3.17 -10.65 -22.14
C GLU A 192 3.92 -10.31 -20.84
N ALA A 193 3.45 -10.82 -19.68
CA ALA A 193 4.19 -10.69 -18.44
C ALA A 193 5.46 -11.55 -18.40
N LYS A 194 5.68 -12.44 -19.38
CA LYS A 194 6.91 -13.20 -19.53
C LYS A 194 8.09 -12.28 -19.81
N GLY A 195 9.21 -12.53 -19.12
CA GLY A 195 10.41 -11.67 -19.20
C GLY A 195 10.35 -10.43 -18.29
N THR A 196 9.19 -10.07 -17.74
CA THR A 196 9.06 -8.97 -16.78
C THR A 196 9.32 -9.44 -15.34
N ALA A 197 9.33 -8.51 -14.40
CA ALA A 197 9.43 -8.83 -12.97
C ALA A 197 8.25 -9.69 -12.44
N CYS A 198 7.18 -9.82 -13.23
CA CYS A 198 5.98 -10.60 -12.92
C CYS A 198 5.88 -11.92 -13.70
N GLU A 199 6.99 -12.40 -14.26
CA GLU A 199 7.05 -13.61 -15.08
C GLU A 199 6.45 -14.85 -14.41
N ALA A 200 6.51 -14.94 -13.08
CA ALA A 200 5.91 -16.03 -12.33
C ALA A 200 4.41 -16.20 -12.62
N LEU A 201 3.66 -15.10 -12.79
CA LEU A 201 2.24 -15.14 -13.13
C LEU A 201 1.97 -15.62 -14.56
N ALA A 202 2.94 -15.44 -15.47
CA ALA A 202 2.84 -15.90 -16.85
C ALA A 202 3.16 -17.40 -17.00
N THR A 203 4.12 -17.91 -16.21
CA THR A 203 4.73 -19.23 -16.40
C THR A 203 4.22 -20.31 -15.44
N THR A 204 3.66 -19.92 -14.30
CA THR A 204 3.09 -20.86 -13.33
C THR A 204 1.65 -21.23 -13.72
N ARG A 205 1.21 -22.40 -13.26
CA ARG A 205 -0.18 -22.86 -13.41
C ARG A 205 -1.12 -21.83 -12.77
N VAL A 206 -2.23 -21.50 -13.42
CA VAL A 206 -3.19 -20.51 -12.93
C VAL A 206 -4.56 -21.15 -12.68
N PRO A 207 -5.38 -20.54 -11.79
CA PRO A 207 -6.79 -20.88 -11.69
C PRO A 207 -7.48 -20.77 -13.06
N ALA A 208 -8.53 -21.54 -13.28
CA ALA A 208 -9.23 -21.55 -14.57
C ALA A 208 -9.68 -20.14 -15.01
N GLU A 209 -10.13 -19.35 -14.06
CA GLU A 209 -10.58 -17.97 -14.27
C GLU A 209 -9.43 -17.00 -14.65
N GLY A 210 -8.18 -17.38 -14.43
CA GLY A 210 -7.01 -16.54 -14.72
C GLY A 210 -6.34 -16.84 -16.05
N ARG A 211 -6.85 -17.81 -16.86
CA ARG A 211 -6.17 -18.22 -18.11
C ARG A 211 -6.04 -17.08 -19.10
N ASP A 212 -7.12 -16.33 -19.30
CA ASP A 212 -7.20 -15.19 -20.21
C ASP A 212 -7.15 -13.86 -19.44
N GLY A 213 -6.58 -13.89 -18.24
CA GLY A 213 -6.48 -12.74 -17.36
C GLY A 213 -5.40 -11.75 -17.77
N LYS A 214 -5.42 -10.60 -17.10
CA LYS A 214 -4.39 -9.56 -17.22
C LYS A 214 -3.49 -9.55 -15.98
N VAL A 215 -2.22 -9.26 -16.17
CA VAL A 215 -1.25 -9.06 -15.09
C VAL A 215 -1.00 -7.59 -14.93
N ARG A 216 -1.21 -7.08 -13.71
CA ARG A 216 -0.79 -5.75 -13.31
C ARG A 216 0.64 -5.83 -12.80
N ILE A 217 1.51 -4.98 -13.34
CA ILE A 217 2.93 -4.90 -13.00
C ILE A 217 3.20 -3.55 -12.34
N ALA A 218 3.42 -3.53 -11.04
CA ALA A 218 3.77 -2.36 -10.24
C ALA A 218 5.10 -2.63 -9.52
N VAL A 219 6.20 -2.65 -10.27
CA VAL A 219 7.54 -2.96 -9.78
C VAL A 219 8.50 -1.91 -10.30
N ALA A 220 9.25 -1.29 -9.39
CA ALA A 220 10.36 -0.40 -9.74
C ALA A 220 11.70 -1.10 -9.46
N ASP A 221 12.68 -0.88 -10.32
CA ASP A 221 14.04 -1.37 -10.12
C ASP A 221 14.62 -0.81 -8.82
N GLY A 222 15.05 -1.71 -7.94
CA GLY A 222 15.56 -1.30 -6.63
C GLY A 222 14.49 -0.84 -5.63
N GLY A 223 13.20 -0.84 -6.01
CA GLY A 223 12.10 -0.45 -5.14
C GLY A 223 12.02 -1.27 -3.85
N ILE A 224 11.57 -0.64 -2.78
CA ILE A 224 11.37 -1.29 -1.47
C ILE A 224 10.24 -2.30 -1.53
N VAL A 225 9.22 -2.01 -2.34
CA VAL A 225 8.07 -2.87 -2.56
C VAL A 225 7.86 -3.04 -4.06
N GLY A 226 7.55 -4.26 -4.48
CA GLY A 226 7.08 -4.56 -5.83
C GLY A 226 5.84 -5.43 -5.76
N ARG A 227 4.87 -5.20 -6.65
CA ARG A 227 3.61 -5.96 -6.68
C ARG A 227 3.29 -6.43 -8.09
N CYS A 228 2.92 -7.68 -8.20
CA CYS A 228 2.39 -8.32 -9.39
C CYS A 228 1.01 -8.89 -9.06
N THR A 229 -0.02 -8.53 -9.81
CA THR A 229 -1.38 -9.04 -9.55
C THR A 229 -1.95 -9.67 -10.81
N LEU A 230 -2.39 -10.94 -10.72
CA LEU A 230 -3.18 -11.58 -11.75
C LEU A 230 -4.66 -11.25 -11.54
N HIS A 231 -5.28 -10.68 -12.53
CA HIS A 231 -6.71 -10.38 -12.54
C HIS A 231 -7.46 -11.35 -13.46
N ALA A 232 -8.67 -11.70 -13.10
CA ALA A 232 -9.60 -12.35 -14.01
C ALA A 232 -9.89 -11.45 -15.22
N PRO A 233 -10.37 -11.98 -16.35
CA PRO A 233 -10.94 -11.16 -17.41
C PRO A 233 -12.02 -10.23 -16.87
N GLY A 234 -12.04 -8.97 -17.31
CA GLY A 234 -13.07 -8.01 -16.92
C GLY A 234 -14.41 -8.30 -17.57
N GLU A 235 -15.52 -7.91 -16.95
CA GLU A 235 -16.83 -7.94 -17.56
C GLU A 235 -16.85 -7.01 -18.79
N GLY A 236 -17.25 -7.52 -19.93
CA GLY A 236 -17.28 -6.76 -21.21
C GLY A 236 -16.01 -6.87 -22.05
N SER A 237 -15.08 -7.77 -21.72
CA SER A 237 -13.86 -8.00 -22.54
C SER A 237 -14.10 -8.80 -23.83
N ASP A 238 -15.34 -9.19 -24.13
CA ASP A 238 -15.70 -10.00 -25.30
C ASP A 238 -15.74 -9.19 -26.60
N GLY A 239 -15.37 -7.89 -26.56
CA GLY A 239 -15.28 -7.00 -27.72
C GLY A 239 -13.84 -6.69 -28.10
N GLU A 240 -13.44 -7.07 -29.29
CA GLU A 240 -12.17 -6.66 -29.91
C GLU A 240 -11.94 -5.15 -29.72
N GLY A 241 -10.88 -4.77 -29.02
CA GLY A 241 -10.29 -3.43 -29.11
C GLY A 241 -10.64 -2.39 -28.05
N SER A 242 -11.16 -2.74 -26.86
CA SER A 242 -11.29 -1.71 -25.82
C SER A 242 -10.07 -1.69 -24.90
N ASP A 243 -9.13 -0.78 -25.18
CA ASP A 243 -8.00 -0.42 -24.28
C ASP A 243 -8.45 0.11 -22.90
N GLY A 244 -9.75 0.18 -22.66
CA GLY A 244 -10.38 0.73 -21.45
C GLY A 244 -11.22 -0.25 -20.62
N ALA A 245 -11.26 -1.55 -20.94
CA ALA A 245 -12.00 -2.51 -20.13
C ALA A 245 -11.36 -2.61 -18.73
N LYS A 246 -12.16 -2.33 -17.69
CA LYS A 246 -11.71 -2.48 -16.31
C LYS A 246 -11.24 -3.92 -16.08
N PRO A 247 -10.09 -4.12 -15.44
CA PRO A 247 -9.64 -5.45 -15.07
C PRO A 247 -10.70 -6.13 -14.19
N GLY A 248 -10.84 -7.42 -14.32
CA GLY A 248 -11.67 -8.21 -13.42
C GLY A 248 -11.05 -8.27 -12.01
N ARG A 249 -11.67 -9.03 -11.13
CA ARG A 249 -11.20 -9.18 -9.75
C ARG A 249 -9.77 -9.72 -9.66
N PRO A 250 -8.99 -9.35 -8.64
CA PRO A 250 -7.69 -9.95 -8.38
C PRO A 250 -7.83 -11.42 -7.98
N LEU A 251 -7.00 -12.28 -8.54
CA LEU A 251 -6.98 -13.72 -8.27
C LEU A 251 -5.78 -14.12 -7.42
N VAL A 252 -4.58 -13.66 -7.83
CA VAL A 252 -3.31 -13.96 -7.18
C VAL A 252 -2.48 -12.70 -7.11
N GLU A 253 -1.88 -12.46 -5.98
CA GLU A 253 -0.99 -11.35 -5.74
C GLU A 253 0.38 -11.84 -5.30
N LEU A 254 1.42 -11.30 -5.92
CA LEU A 254 2.81 -11.52 -5.58
C LEU A 254 3.40 -10.18 -5.14
N THR A 255 4.06 -10.17 -3.99
CA THR A 255 4.66 -8.95 -3.47
C THR A 255 6.09 -9.23 -3.03
N SER A 256 7.01 -8.34 -3.37
CA SER A 256 8.38 -8.32 -2.85
C SER A 256 8.53 -7.18 -1.86
N TRP A 257 9.24 -7.44 -0.76
CA TRP A 257 9.46 -6.50 0.32
C TRP A 257 10.92 -6.47 0.73
N ARG A 258 11.50 -5.29 0.90
CA ARG A 258 12.90 -5.12 1.32
C ARG A 258 12.98 -4.52 2.71
N GLY A 259 13.94 -5.02 3.50
CA GLY A 259 14.25 -4.50 4.82
C GLY A 259 13.08 -4.64 5.80
N ASP A 260 12.83 -3.59 6.57
CA ASP A 260 11.85 -3.58 7.65
C ASP A 260 10.39 -3.73 7.19
N TRP A 261 10.11 -3.56 5.88
CA TRP A 261 8.79 -3.77 5.31
C TRP A 261 8.37 -5.25 5.29
N GLY A 262 9.33 -6.17 5.36
CA GLY A 262 9.05 -7.59 5.35
C GLY A 262 8.19 -8.08 6.51
N THR A 263 8.26 -7.44 7.67
CA THR A 263 7.43 -7.80 8.84
C THR A 263 5.95 -7.60 8.54
N ALA A 264 5.60 -6.49 7.95
CA ALA A 264 4.21 -6.15 7.59
C ALA A 264 3.59 -7.17 6.64
N SER A 265 4.31 -7.52 5.59
CA SER A 265 3.81 -8.45 4.56
C SER A 265 3.54 -9.85 5.10
N ARG A 266 4.31 -10.31 6.08
CA ARG A 266 4.15 -11.64 6.66
C ARG A 266 2.86 -11.78 7.47
N GLU A 267 2.46 -10.70 8.13
CA GLU A 267 1.26 -10.70 8.98
C GLU A 267 -0.04 -10.60 8.17
N THR A 268 0.02 -10.08 6.93
CA THR A 268 -1.15 -9.93 6.07
C THR A 268 -1.77 -11.22 5.59
N GLY A 269 -0.97 -12.25 5.38
CA GLY A 269 -1.49 -13.52 4.86
C GLY A 269 -2.20 -14.39 5.89
N SER A 270 -2.18 -14.00 7.16
CA SER A 270 -2.68 -14.83 8.26
C SER A 270 -4.12 -14.52 8.68
N GLY A 271 -5.01 -14.11 7.76
CA GLY A 271 -6.41 -13.81 8.13
C GLY A 271 -6.95 -14.76 9.21
N THR A 272 -7.03 -14.32 10.46
CA THR A 272 -7.54 -14.98 11.67
C THR A 272 -6.61 -15.91 12.47
N ASP A 273 -5.47 -16.37 11.93
CA ASP A 273 -4.54 -17.13 12.77
C ASP A 273 -3.25 -16.33 12.87
N PRO A 274 -2.99 -15.66 14.01
CA PRO A 274 -1.70 -15.02 14.19
C PRO A 274 -0.66 -16.14 14.06
N LEU A 275 0.32 -15.98 13.18
CA LEU A 275 1.54 -16.78 13.19
C LEU A 275 2.27 -16.53 14.51
N SER A 276 1.54 -16.77 15.60
CA SER A 276 1.99 -16.67 16.98
C SER A 276 3.08 -17.71 17.17
N GLY A 277 4.32 -17.30 16.97
CA GLY A 277 5.50 -18.13 17.17
C GLY A 277 6.54 -18.11 16.07
N ALA A 278 6.25 -17.63 14.87
CA ALA A 278 7.29 -17.52 13.85
C ALA A 278 8.09 -16.23 14.07
N SER A 279 9.20 -16.35 14.73
CA SER A 279 9.99 -15.26 15.30
C SER A 279 10.83 -14.46 14.32
N SER A 280 10.80 -14.72 13.02
CA SER A 280 11.60 -13.97 12.06
C SER A 280 11.01 -13.97 10.64
N THR A 281 11.10 -12.81 9.97
CA THR A 281 10.76 -12.65 8.54
C THR A 281 11.64 -13.51 7.62
N ARG A 282 12.65 -14.16 8.17
CA ARG A 282 13.58 -15.02 7.44
C ARG A 282 13.09 -16.46 7.26
N GLU A 283 12.07 -16.89 8.01
CA GLU A 283 11.56 -18.25 7.90
C GLU A 283 10.49 -18.37 6.83
N PRO A 284 10.64 -19.31 5.88
CA PRO A 284 9.60 -19.58 4.89
C PRO A 284 8.31 -20.08 5.54
N VAL A 285 7.17 -19.72 4.94
CA VAL A 285 5.84 -20.14 5.40
C VAL A 285 5.03 -20.62 4.20
N LEU A 286 4.20 -21.64 4.40
CA LEU A 286 3.26 -22.14 3.40
C LEU A 286 1.95 -22.56 4.06
N THR A 287 0.91 -21.79 3.79
CA THR A 287 -0.48 -22.06 4.19
C THR A 287 -1.37 -22.14 2.95
N ASP A 288 -2.66 -22.30 3.11
CA ASP A 288 -3.63 -22.23 2.02
C ASP A 288 -4.05 -20.80 1.64
N SER A 289 -3.57 -19.80 2.40
CA SER A 289 -3.82 -18.38 2.16
C SER A 289 -2.56 -17.57 1.83
N LEU A 290 -1.41 -17.98 2.34
CA LEU A 290 -0.11 -17.29 2.17
C LEU A 290 1.01 -18.29 1.89
N ALA A 291 1.87 -17.94 0.94
CA ALA A 291 3.22 -18.51 0.83
C ALA A 291 4.26 -17.39 0.98
N TRP A 292 5.31 -17.65 1.75
CA TRP A 292 6.40 -16.72 2.02
C TRP A 292 7.76 -17.36 1.79
N ALA A 293 8.62 -16.63 1.06
CA ALA A 293 10.01 -16.96 0.88
C ALA A 293 10.89 -15.78 1.31
N ALA A 294 12.16 -16.04 1.63
CA ALA A 294 13.08 -15.02 2.06
C ALA A 294 14.45 -15.15 1.40
N ALA A 295 15.15 -14.04 1.22
CA ALA A 295 16.51 -13.96 0.72
C ALA A 295 17.25 -12.76 1.33
N THR A 296 18.51 -12.56 0.93
CA THR A 296 19.30 -11.38 1.28
C THR A 296 19.77 -10.69 0.00
N CYS A 297 19.43 -9.42 -0.20
CA CYS A 297 19.84 -8.63 -1.37
C CYS A 297 20.58 -7.38 -0.90
N GLY A 298 21.83 -7.19 -1.35
CA GLY A 298 22.61 -6.02 -0.93
C GLY A 298 22.83 -5.93 0.58
N GLY A 299 22.80 -7.07 1.29
CA GLY A 299 22.91 -7.12 2.75
C GLY A 299 21.62 -6.78 3.50
N GLU A 300 20.48 -6.64 2.80
CA GLU A 300 19.15 -6.48 3.40
C GLU A 300 18.34 -7.75 3.27
N ASP A 301 17.52 -8.02 4.28
CA ASP A 301 16.53 -9.08 4.18
C ASP A 301 15.46 -8.68 3.15
N VAL A 302 15.07 -9.63 2.32
CA VAL A 302 14.02 -9.47 1.33
C VAL A 302 13.02 -10.60 1.51
N GLY A 303 11.75 -10.27 1.56
CA GLY A 303 10.65 -11.20 1.59
C GLY A 303 9.89 -11.23 0.27
N PHE A 304 9.38 -12.41 -0.08
CA PHE A 304 8.53 -12.63 -1.25
C PHE A 304 7.26 -13.32 -0.79
N ALA A 305 6.13 -12.69 -1.03
CA ALA A 305 4.83 -13.21 -0.67
C ALA A 305 4.04 -13.64 -1.91
N ALA A 306 3.23 -14.66 -1.79
CA ALA A 306 2.16 -14.99 -2.70
C ALA A 306 0.88 -15.22 -1.89
N HIS A 307 -0.22 -14.55 -2.25
CA HIS A 307 -1.50 -14.73 -1.62
C HIS A 307 -2.65 -14.64 -2.63
N TRP A 308 -3.81 -15.11 -2.24
CA TRP A 308 -5.01 -14.99 -3.05
C TRP A 308 -5.55 -13.55 -2.97
N GLY A 309 -6.12 -13.04 -4.06
CA GLY A 309 -6.83 -11.77 -4.04
C GLY A 309 -8.00 -11.80 -3.05
N GLU A 310 -8.27 -10.69 -2.38
CA GLU A 310 -9.25 -10.61 -1.27
C GLU A 310 -10.64 -11.11 -1.67
N ASP A 311 -11.14 -10.77 -2.83
CA ASP A 311 -12.43 -11.24 -3.34
C ASP A 311 -12.48 -12.75 -3.60
N TYR A 312 -11.32 -13.37 -3.88
CA TYR A 312 -11.26 -14.81 -4.11
C TYR A 312 -11.43 -15.63 -2.83
N SER A 313 -10.89 -15.12 -1.71
CA SER A 313 -11.03 -15.77 -0.40
C SER A 313 -12.46 -15.63 0.16
N TYR A 314 -13.12 -14.50 -0.03
CA TYR A 314 -14.46 -14.22 0.52
C TYR A 314 -15.61 -14.88 -0.25
N ARG A 315 -15.57 -14.95 -1.58
CA ARG A 315 -16.67 -15.52 -2.37
C ARG A 315 -16.84 -17.02 -2.19
N LYS A 316 -15.75 -17.76 -1.89
CA LYS A 316 -15.88 -19.19 -1.54
C LYS A 316 -16.37 -19.44 -0.10
N ALA A 317 -16.34 -18.45 0.77
CA ALA A 317 -16.79 -18.56 2.16
C ALA A 317 -18.27 -18.20 2.39
N GLY A 318 -19.04 -17.90 1.34
CA GLY A 318 -20.49 -17.73 1.39
C GLY A 318 -20.99 -16.75 2.43
N LYS A 319 -20.79 -15.44 2.22
CA LYS A 319 -21.52 -14.44 2.99
C LYS A 319 -22.93 -14.33 2.41
N PRO A 320 -24.00 -14.57 3.19
CA PRO A 320 -25.37 -14.38 2.69
C PRO A 320 -25.57 -12.91 2.33
N SER A 321 -25.97 -12.64 1.09
CA SER A 321 -26.44 -11.31 0.69
C SER A 321 -27.67 -10.95 1.54
N THR A 322 -27.54 -9.96 2.41
CA THR A 322 -28.61 -9.47 3.27
C THR A 322 -29.47 -8.39 2.59
N THR A 323 -29.58 -8.39 1.27
CA THR A 323 -30.53 -7.49 0.59
C THR A 323 -31.80 -8.26 0.25
N PRO A 324 -32.94 -7.97 0.90
CA PRO A 324 -34.20 -8.56 0.53
C PRO A 324 -34.78 -7.78 -0.64
N THR A 325 -34.66 -8.31 -1.86
CA THR A 325 -35.41 -7.77 -2.99
C THR A 325 -35.74 -8.91 -3.96
N ASP A 326 -37.01 -9.12 -4.16
CA ASP A 326 -37.74 -9.91 -5.14
C ASP A 326 -37.54 -11.45 -5.18
N PRO A 327 -38.61 -12.20 -5.40
CA PRO A 327 -38.57 -13.66 -5.48
C PRO A 327 -37.79 -14.10 -6.72
N PRO A 328 -36.82 -15.07 -6.58
CA PRO A 328 -35.98 -15.51 -7.67
C PRO A 328 -36.83 -16.28 -8.71
N THR A 329 -36.72 -15.84 -9.97
CA THR A 329 -37.33 -16.49 -11.15
C THR A 329 -36.45 -17.53 -11.80
N ASP A 330 -35.18 -17.65 -11.41
CA ASP A 330 -34.24 -18.65 -11.96
C ASP A 330 -33.60 -19.49 -10.85
N PRO A 331 -33.31 -20.79 -11.08
CA PRO A 331 -32.59 -21.61 -10.11
C PRO A 331 -31.19 -21.05 -9.88
N PRO A 332 -30.78 -20.90 -8.59
CA PRO A 332 -29.49 -20.32 -8.25
C PRO A 332 -28.34 -21.21 -8.79
N THR A 333 -27.57 -20.66 -9.71
CA THR A 333 -26.25 -21.17 -10.12
C THR A 333 -25.16 -20.74 -9.14
N ASP A 334 -25.49 -20.55 -7.87
CA ASP A 334 -24.53 -20.15 -6.87
C ASP A 334 -23.50 -21.26 -6.61
N PRO A 335 -22.21 -20.96 -6.67
CA PRO A 335 -21.19 -21.92 -6.29
C PRO A 335 -21.34 -22.32 -4.81
N PRO A 336 -20.89 -23.52 -4.43
CA PRO A 336 -21.11 -24.09 -3.11
C PRO A 336 -20.65 -23.14 -1.98
N THR A 337 -21.58 -22.80 -1.09
CA THR A 337 -21.44 -21.81 -0.01
C THR A 337 -20.79 -22.35 1.26
N GLY A 338 -20.02 -23.42 1.18
CA GLY A 338 -19.34 -24.05 2.33
C GLY A 338 -17.87 -23.62 2.48
N PRO A 339 -17.25 -23.84 3.65
CA PRO A 339 -15.81 -23.65 3.81
C PRO A 339 -15.06 -24.59 2.85
N PRO A 340 -13.85 -24.21 2.36
CA PRO A 340 -13.10 -25.00 1.41
C PRO A 340 -12.79 -26.39 2.00
N THR A 341 -12.92 -27.42 1.17
CA THR A 341 -12.59 -28.80 1.53
C THR A 341 -11.08 -28.96 1.79
N ALA A 342 -10.67 -30.04 2.43
CA ALA A 342 -9.27 -30.34 2.64
C ALA A 342 -8.49 -30.45 1.30
N ALA A 343 -9.11 -31.03 0.27
CA ALA A 343 -8.51 -31.14 -1.06
C ALA A 343 -8.30 -29.76 -1.69
N GLU A 344 -9.28 -28.87 -1.63
CA GLU A 344 -9.17 -27.49 -2.14
C GLU A 344 -8.12 -26.68 -1.37
N ARG A 345 -8.04 -26.82 -0.05
CA ARG A 345 -6.97 -26.18 0.72
C ARG A 345 -5.59 -26.66 0.31
N ASN A 346 -5.41 -27.97 0.10
CA ASN A 346 -4.13 -28.55 -0.34
C ASN A 346 -3.76 -28.06 -1.74
N GLU A 347 -4.71 -27.98 -2.66
CA GLU A 347 -4.48 -27.43 -4.00
C GLU A 347 -4.09 -25.96 -3.95
N ARG A 348 -4.81 -25.13 -3.16
CA ARG A 348 -4.48 -23.71 -2.95
C ARG A 348 -3.07 -23.54 -2.39
N ARG A 349 -2.72 -24.33 -1.37
CA ARG A 349 -1.38 -24.33 -0.79
C ARG A 349 -0.31 -24.69 -1.82
N ALA A 350 -0.51 -25.72 -2.61
CA ALA A 350 0.43 -26.13 -3.65
C ALA A 350 0.64 -25.02 -4.68
N LEU A 351 -0.44 -24.40 -5.16
CA LEU A 351 -0.37 -23.28 -6.12
C LEU A 351 0.38 -22.08 -5.56
N LEU A 352 0.09 -21.65 -4.33
CA LEU A 352 0.81 -20.54 -3.70
C LEU A 352 2.30 -20.85 -3.54
N GLY A 353 2.64 -22.11 -3.20
CA GLY A 353 4.02 -22.57 -3.14
C GLY A 353 4.74 -22.51 -4.50
N GLU A 354 4.05 -22.88 -5.60
CA GLU A 354 4.56 -22.75 -6.97
C GLU A 354 4.82 -21.27 -7.32
N TYR A 355 3.85 -20.39 -7.04
CA TYR A 355 3.94 -18.96 -7.32
C TYR A 355 5.08 -18.30 -6.56
N VAL A 356 5.14 -18.46 -5.24
CA VAL A 356 6.20 -17.83 -4.45
C VAL A 356 7.58 -18.35 -4.83
N THR A 357 7.69 -19.64 -5.17
CA THR A 357 8.96 -20.24 -5.60
C THR A 357 9.43 -19.67 -6.93
N ALA A 358 8.54 -19.57 -7.93
CA ALA A 358 8.88 -19.00 -9.24
C ALA A 358 9.22 -17.52 -9.12
N PHE A 359 8.41 -16.77 -8.37
CA PHE A 359 8.60 -15.34 -8.16
C PHE A 359 9.91 -15.04 -7.42
N ALA A 360 10.15 -15.69 -6.28
CA ALA A 360 11.37 -15.50 -5.49
C ALA A 360 12.64 -15.84 -6.28
N LYS A 361 12.65 -16.94 -7.04
CA LYS A 361 13.77 -17.30 -7.90
C LYS A 361 14.06 -16.24 -8.96
N ASP A 362 13.02 -15.71 -9.61
CA ASP A 362 13.17 -14.65 -10.61
C ASP A 362 13.68 -13.35 -9.99
N GLN A 363 13.10 -12.91 -8.87
CA GLN A 363 13.51 -11.69 -8.18
C GLN A 363 14.95 -11.80 -7.63
N VAL A 364 15.34 -12.94 -7.09
CA VAL A 364 16.70 -13.20 -6.61
C VAL A 364 17.71 -13.13 -7.75
N ARG A 365 17.39 -13.69 -8.91
CA ARG A 365 18.21 -13.61 -10.12
C ARG A 365 18.39 -12.16 -10.61
N ARG A 366 17.29 -11.39 -10.66
CA ARG A 366 17.31 -9.96 -11.09
C ARG A 366 18.05 -9.07 -10.10
N GLY A 367 17.87 -9.29 -8.81
CA GLY A 367 18.46 -8.48 -7.74
C GLY A 367 19.86 -8.92 -7.30
N ALA A 368 20.47 -9.93 -7.95
CA ALA A 368 21.73 -10.54 -7.51
C ALA A 368 21.74 -10.89 -6.01
N CYS A 369 20.62 -11.43 -5.51
CA CYS A 369 20.44 -11.78 -4.12
C CYS A 369 21.05 -13.16 -3.79
N THR A 370 21.25 -13.44 -2.51
CA THR A 370 21.83 -14.70 -1.99
C THR A 370 20.94 -15.30 -0.89
N GLY A 371 21.21 -16.53 -0.50
CA GLY A 371 20.58 -17.16 0.66
C GLY A 371 19.07 -17.36 0.52
N LEU A 372 18.57 -17.61 -0.71
CA LEU A 372 17.15 -17.89 -0.93
C LEU A 372 16.67 -19.08 -0.11
N ARG A 373 15.62 -18.87 0.66
CA ARG A 373 14.91 -19.86 1.44
C ARG A 373 13.48 -19.94 0.94
N LEU A 374 13.10 -21.14 0.52
CA LEU A 374 11.77 -21.43 -0.01
C LEU A 374 10.96 -22.22 1.00
N PRO A 375 9.64 -22.10 1.02
CA PRO A 375 8.80 -22.99 1.81
C PRO A 375 8.94 -24.42 1.32
N THR A 376 9.05 -25.34 2.26
CA THR A 376 9.04 -26.78 1.95
C THR A 376 7.62 -27.24 1.74
N HIS A 377 7.37 -27.97 0.67
CA HIS A 377 6.11 -28.71 0.53
C HIS A 377 6.08 -29.82 1.60
N PRO A 378 4.96 -29.96 2.33
CA PRO A 378 4.80 -31.09 3.26
C PRO A 378 4.75 -32.43 2.55
#